data_6395a3041be2d214609d990b933c8a9c
#
_entry.id   6395a3041be2d214609d990b933c8a9c
#
_cell.length_a   1.000
_cell.length_b   1.000
_cell.length_c   1.000
_cell.angle_alpha   90.00
_cell.angle_beta   90.00
_cell.angle_gamma   90.00
#
_symmetry.space_group_name_H-M   'P 1'
#
loop_
_entity.id
_entity.type
_entity.pdbx_description
1 polymer ?
#
loop_
_entity_poly.entity_id
_entity_poly.type
_entity_poly.pdbx_seq_one_letter_code
_entity_poly.pdbx_strand_id
1 'polypeptide(L)'
;AEGGDYDLVIADDYIIETAIAEGLVQELDTSKISHYDSINPVYQGQFYDPEDKYTIPYGAGVQTIVYDPSAVDIDIQGYADLWDPSLEDNVGVIGSFRVVNGMALKVLGESYNTEDIAAIEAAGEKLQELAPNIRLIKDDNTQDDLLSGEVGAAVLYTSQVTMAKMTNPDLEVVFPEEG
;
A
#
# COMPACT_ATOMS: atom_id res chain seq x y z
N ALA A 1 0.76 11.09 -21.48
CA ALA A 1 2.14 11.15 -21.01
C ALA A 1 3.04 11.47 -22.19
N GLU A 2 3.97 12.39 -22.04
CA GLU A 2 5.02 12.59 -23.03
C GLU A 2 5.96 11.39 -22.93
N GLY A 3 6.02 10.58 -24.00
CA GLY A 3 6.89 9.41 -24.07
C GLY A 3 8.36 9.83 -23.92
N GLY A 4 9.15 8.98 -23.27
CA GLY A 4 10.60 9.11 -23.16
C GLY A 4 11.26 7.83 -23.65
N ASP A 5 12.54 7.88 -23.93
CA ASP A 5 13.34 6.71 -24.26
C ASP A 5 13.76 6.02 -22.97
N TYR A 6 12.94 5.09 -22.49
CA TYR A 6 13.22 4.27 -21.32
C TYR A 6 13.43 2.82 -21.74
N ASP A 7 14.50 2.20 -21.26
CA ASP A 7 14.77 0.78 -21.46
C ASP A 7 13.97 -0.10 -20.50
N LEU A 8 13.80 0.36 -19.25
CA LEU A 8 13.05 -0.31 -18.20
C LEU A 8 12.30 0.70 -17.33
N VAL A 9 11.13 0.30 -16.86
CA VAL A 9 10.31 1.08 -15.94
C VAL A 9 9.89 0.17 -14.77
N ILE A 10 9.98 0.67 -13.55
CA ILE A 10 9.35 0.04 -12.38
C ILE A 10 8.01 0.76 -12.18
N ALA A 11 6.93 0.00 -12.15
CA ALA A 11 5.59 0.53 -12.00
C ALA A 11 4.70 -0.43 -11.21
N ASP A 12 3.62 0.11 -10.65
CA ASP A 12 2.58 -0.67 -10.00
C ASP A 12 1.75 -1.46 -11.01
N ASP A 13 1.12 -2.51 -10.56
CA ASP A 13 0.31 -3.47 -11.33
C ASP A 13 -0.72 -2.79 -12.25
N TYR A 14 -1.49 -1.85 -11.73
CA TYR A 14 -2.52 -1.13 -12.50
C TYR A 14 -1.95 -0.23 -13.60
N ILE A 15 -0.73 0.30 -13.41
CA ILE A 15 -0.02 1.04 -14.45
C ILE A 15 0.47 0.09 -15.53
N ILE A 16 0.97 -1.08 -15.12
CA ILE A 16 1.44 -2.13 -16.04
C ILE A 16 0.27 -2.62 -16.91
N GLU A 17 -0.89 -2.91 -16.31
CA GLU A 17 -2.09 -3.33 -17.05
C GLU A 17 -2.45 -2.32 -18.16
N THR A 18 -2.47 -1.05 -17.82
CA THR A 18 -2.73 0.03 -18.79
C THR A 18 -1.65 0.08 -19.87
N ALA A 19 -0.37 -0.03 -19.48
CA ALA A 19 0.75 0.04 -20.43
C ALA A 19 0.73 -1.12 -21.45
N ILE A 20 0.34 -2.31 -21.01
CA ILE A 20 0.15 -3.48 -21.90
C ILE A 20 -1.03 -3.24 -22.83
N ALA A 21 -2.18 -2.81 -22.30
CA ALA A 21 -3.40 -2.56 -23.08
C ALA A 21 -3.20 -1.49 -24.16
N GLU A 22 -2.40 -0.47 -23.88
CA GLU A 22 -2.09 0.62 -24.81
C GLU A 22 -0.89 0.32 -25.73
N GLY A 23 -0.23 -0.84 -25.60
CA GLY A 23 0.93 -1.23 -26.38
C GLY A 23 2.18 -0.38 -26.15
N LEU A 24 2.35 0.15 -24.94
CA LEU A 24 3.47 1.01 -24.54
C LEU A 24 4.71 0.22 -24.11
N VAL A 25 4.57 -1.09 -23.92
CA VAL A 25 5.65 -2.00 -23.52
C VAL A 25 5.84 -3.11 -24.54
N GLN A 26 7.04 -3.69 -24.57
CA GLN A 26 7.41 -4.77 -25.48
C GLN A 26 7.43 -6.11 -24.76
N GLU A 27 7.16 -7.19 -25.49
CA GLU A 27 7.34 -8.53 -24.96
C GLU A 27 8.80 -8.80 -24.60
N LEU A 28 8.99 -9.48 -23.47
CA LEU A 28 10.29 -9.91 -22.97
C LEU A 28 10.65 -11.27 -23.57
N ASP A 29 11.91 -11.44 -23.89
CA ASP A 29 12.47 -12.78 -24.14
C ASP A 29 13.03 -13.34 -22.83
N THR A 30 12.21 -14.02 -22.06
CA THR A 30 12.56 -14.55 -20.74
C THR A 30 13.71 -15.58 -20.82
N SER A 31 13.93 -16.20 -22.00
CA SER A 31 15.06 -17.13 -22.21
C SER A 31 16.42 -16.45 -22.11
N LYS A 32 16.47 -15.13 -22.26
CA LYS A 32 17.69 -14.31 -22.15
C LYS A 32 17.92 -13.74 -20.77
N ILE A 33 16.95 -13.93 -19.85
CA ILE A 33 17.04 -13.41 -18.49
C ILE A 33 17.62 -14.47 -17.59
N SER A 34 18.86 -14.24 -17.16
CA SER A 34 19.51 -15.14 -16.20
C SER A 34 18.71 -15.14 -14.88
N HIS A 35 18.55 -16.31 -14.29
CA HIS A 35 17.80 -16.49 -13.04
C HIS A 35 16.28 -16.25 -13.10
N TYR A 36 15.68 -16.16 -14.30
CA TYR A 36 14.24 -16.07 -14.43
C TYR A 36 13.52 -17.20 -13.67
N ASP A 37 14.04 -18.44 -13.77
CA ASP A 37 13.51 -19.62 -13.07
C ASP A 37 13.67 -19.57 -11.54
N SER A 38 14.40 -18.57 -11.01
CA SER A 38 14.56 -18.36 -9.57
C SER A 38 13.46 -17.48 -8.97
N ILE A 39 12.60 -16.91 -9.81
CA ILE A 39 11.47 -16.10 -9.34
C ILE A 39 10.47 -16.99 -8.61
N ASN A 40 10.03 -16.56 -7.42
CA ASN A 40 9.03 -17.31 -6.69
C ASN A 40 7.73 -17.37 -7.50
N PRO A 41 7.21 -18.58 -7.81
CA PRO A 41 6.03 -18.75 -8.66
C PRO A 41 4.76 -18.05 -8.16
N VAL A 42 4.68 -17.72 -6.87
CA VAL A 42 3.56 -16.97 -6.30
C VAL A 42 3.40 -15.57 -6.92
N TYR A 43 4.47 -15.00 -7.46
CA TYR A 43 4.48 -13.68 -8.09
C TYR A 43 4.41 -13.73 -9.63
N GLN A 44 4.32 -14.92 -10.21
CA GLN A 44 4.16 -15.12 -11.65
C GLN A 44 2.68 -15.27 -12.02
N GLY A 45 2.35 -15.08 -13.30
CA GLY A 45 0.99 -15.26 -13.83
C GLY A 45 -0.04 -14.32 -13.22
N GLN A 46 0.35 -13.11 -12.86
CA GLN A 46 -0.54 -12.15 -12.21
C GLN A 46 -1.59 -11.62 -13.19
N PHE A 47 -2.71 -11.11 -12.67
CA PHE A 47 -3.87 -10.69 -13.47
C PHE A 47 -3.53 -9.66 -14.56
N TYR A 48 -2.53 -8.80 -14.33
CA TYR A 48 -2.08 -7.78 -15.26
C TYR A 48 -1.16 -8.31 -16.38
N ASP A 49 -0.54 -9.48 -16.19
CA ASP A 49 0.33 -10.16 -17.17
C ASP A 49 0.27 -11.68 -16.98
N PRO A 50 -0.88 -12.31 -17.32
CA PRO A 50 -1.12 -13.73 -16.98
C PRO A 50 -0.17 -14.72 -17.64
N GLU A 51 0.51 -14.31 -18.72
CA GLU A 51 1.45 -15.15 -19.44
C GLU A 51 2.92 -14.79 -19.17
N ASP A 52 3.17 -13.85 -18.22
CA ASP A 52 4.52 -13.35 -17.88
C ASP A 52 5.33 -12.89 -19.09
N LYS A 53 4.66 -12.21 -20.05
CA LYS A 53 5.27 -11.79 -21.31
C LYS A 53 5.93 -10.41 -21.25
N TYR A 54 5.48 -9.55 -20.35
CA TYR A 54 5.85 -8.13 -20.36
C TYR A 54 6.59 -7.70 -19.11
N THR A 55 6.50 -8.47 -18.03
CA THR A 55 6.97 -8.04 -16.71
C THR A 55 7.86 -9.04 -16.01
N ILE A 56 8.69 -8.51 -15.11
CA ILE A 56 9.44 -9.28 -14.13
C ILE A 56 9.04 -8.76 -12.75
N PRO A 57 8.57 -9.61 -11.82
CA PRO A 57 8.28 -9.19 -10.46
C PRO A 57 9.52 -8.60 -9.79
N TYR A 58 9.41 -7.36 -9.31
CA TYR A 58 10.48 -6.67 -8.61
C TYR A 58 10.32 -6.76 -7.09
N GLY A 59 9.11 -6.51 -6.61
CA GLY A 59 8.79 -6.56 -5.20
C GLY A 59 7.28 -6.61 -5.00
N ALA A 60 6.88 -7.16 -3.87
CA ALA A 60 5.50 -7.15 -3.42
C ALA A 60 5.46 -6.70 -1.96
N GLY A 61 4.42 -5.96 -1.60
CA GLY A 61 4.15 -5.55 -0.25
C GLY A 61 2.66 -5.53 0.01
N VAL A 62 2.29 -5.79 1.25
CA VAL A 62 0.91 -5.63 1.72
C VAL A 62 0.85 -4.44 2.66
N GLN A 63 -0.31 -3.80 2.72
CA GLN A 63 -0.58 -2.75 3.68
C GLN A 63 -0.69 -3.33 5.08
N THR A 64 -0.14 -2.61 6.03
CA THR A 64 -0.21 -2.92 7.46
C THR A 64 -0.40 -1.65 8.25
N ILE A 65 -0.80 -1.78 9.50
CA ILE A 65 -0.72 -0.68 10.47
C ILE A 65 0.48 -0.95 11.35
N VAL A 66 1.27 0.09 11.61
CA VAL A 66 2.39 0.03 12.57
C VAL A 66 2.21 1.14 13.56
N TYR A 67 2.36 0.84 14.85
CA TYR A 67 2.23 1.86 15.89
C TYR A 67 3.26 1.67 17.00
N ASP A 68 3.55 2.76 17.68
CA ASP A 68 4.37 2.75 18.89
C ASP A 68 3.44 2.61 20.12
N PRO A 69 3.48 1.47 20.84
CA PRO A 69 2.62 1.26 22.01
C PRO A 69 2.93 2.21 23.17
N SER A 70 4.01 2.97 23.10
CA SER A 70 4.29 4.04 24.08
C SER A 70 3.64 5.39 23.73
N ALA A 71 3.19 5.56 22.47
CA ALA A 71 2.58 6.78 21.95
C ALA A 71 1.10 6.61 21.58
N VAL A 72 0.57 5.39 21.68
CA VAL A 72 -0.82 5.04 21.37
C VAL A 72 -1.42 4.27 22.54
N ASP A 73 -2.52 4.79 23.10
CA ASP A 73 -3.14 4.24 24.33
C ASP A 73 -4.16 3.12 24.02
N ILE A 74 -4.40 2.78 22.75
CA ILE A 74 -5.34 1.73 22.34
C ILE A 74 -4.61 0.56 21.68
N ASP A 75 -5.21 -0.61 21.76
CA ASP A 75 -4.76 -1.81 21.05
C ASP A 75 -5.39 -1.82 19.65
N ILE A 76 -4.58 -1.58 18.62
CA ILE A 76 -5.03 -1.52 17.24
C ILE A 76 -5.06 -2.93 16.66
N GLN A 77 -6.21 -3.37 16.13
CA GLN A 77 -6.42 -4.67 15.50
C GLN A 77 -6.76 -4.55 14.00
N GLY A 78 -7.29 -3.41 13.60
CA GLY A 78 -7.74 -3.20 12.23
C GLY A 78 -7.77 -1.74 11.82
N TYR A 79 -8.18 -1.51 10.57
CA TYR A 79 -8.31 -0.17 10.04
C TYR A 79 -9.34 0.66 10.81
N ALA A 80 -10.44 0.04 11.28
CA ALA A 80 -11.49 0.73 12.00
C ALA A 80 -10.98 1.46 13.26
N ASP A 81 -9.95 0.94 13.90
CA ASP A 81 -9.36 1.52 15.10
C ASP A 81 -8.66 2.86 14.82
N LEU A 82 -8.27 3.12 13.55
CA LEU A 82 -7.68 4.40 13.17
C LEU A 82 -8.66 5.58 13.28
N TRP A 83 -9.98 5.31 13.39
CA TRP A 83 -11.03 6.31 13.64
C TRP A 83 -11.23 6.62 15.11
N ASP A 84 -10.48 5.97 16.03
CA ASP A 84 -10.61 6.28 17.45
C ASP A 84 -10.16 7.72 17.74
N PRO A 85 -10.96 8.52 18.47
CA PRO A 85 -10.63 9.92 18.76
C PRO A 85 -9.33 10.11 19.55
N SER A 86 -8.83 9.09 20.25
CA SER A 86 -7.54 9.16 20.96
C SER A 86 -6.35 9.29 20.02
N LEU A 87 -6.55 9.02 18.74
CA LEU A 87 -5.54 9.17 17.68
C LEU A 87 -5.60 10.54 16.97
N GLU A 88 -6.30 11.54 17.53
CA GLU A 88 -6.37 12.88 16.95
C GLU A 88 -4.97 13.42 16.63
N ASP A 89 -4.75 13.86 15.38
CA ASP A 89 -3.47 14.41 14.87
C ASP A 89 -2.26 13.49 15.11
N ASN A 90 -2.44 12.16 15.05
CA ASN A 90 -1.42 11.17 15.42
C ASN A 90 -1.25 10.03 14.41
N VAL A 91 -1.90 10.08 13.25
CA VAL A 91 -1.84 9.01 12.24
C VAL A 91 -1.15 9.49 10.98
N GLY A 92 -0.18 8.71 10.50
CA GLY A 92 0.45 8.87 9.20
C GLY A 92 -0.09 7.88 8.16
N VAL A 93 -0.29 8.33 6.93
CA VAL A 93 -0.81 7.47 5.85
C VAL A 93 0.01 7.66 4.58
N ILE A 94 0.22 6.57 3.84
CA ILE A 94 0.83 6.62 2.50
C ILE A 94 -0.08 7.39 1.55
N GLY A 95 0.49 8.32 0.77
CA GLY A 95 -0.19 9.22 -0.16
C GLY A 95 -0.71 8.53 -1.42
N SER A 96 -1.18 7.29 -1.32
CA SER A 96 -1.81 6.54 -2.41
C SER A 96 -3.32 6.58 -2.26
N PHE A 97 -4.03 7.06 -3.28
CA PHE A 97 -5.50 7.04 -3.26
C PHE A 97 -6.06 5.62 -3.11
N ARG A 98 -5.36 4.59 -3.62
CA ARG A 98 -5.75 3.19 -3.46
C ARG A 98 -5.64 2.74 -2.01
N VAL A 99 -4.56 3.13 -1.31
CA VAL A 99 -4.37 2.86 0.11
C VAL A 99 -5.49 3.52 0.92
N VAL A 100 -5.67 4.82 0.73
CA VAL A 100 -6.60 5.64 1.53
C VAL A 100 -8.05 5.21 1.32
N ASN A 101 -8.49 5.09 0.06
CA ASN A 101 -9.85 4.63 -0.25
C ASN A 101 -10.05 3.17 0.15
N GLY A 102 -9.04 2.33 -0.07
CA GLY A 102 -9.08 0.92 0.28
C GLY A 102 -9.33 0.68 1.76
N MET A 103 -8.65 1.42 2.65
CA MET A 103 -8.90 1.35 4.09
C MET A 103 -10.38 1.63 4.43
N ALA A 104 -10.93 2.71 3.89
CA ALA A 104 -12.30 3.09 4.17
C ALA A 104 -13.31 2.07 3.61
N LEU A 105 -13.07 1.55 2.39
CA LEU A 105 -13.87 0.48 1.81
C LEU A 105 -13.86 -0.77 2.69
N LYS A 106 -12.69 -1.17 3.18
CA LYS A 106 -12.56 -2.35 4.06
C LYS A 106 -13.30 -2.16 5.38
N VAL A 107 -13.22 -0.99 6.00
CA VAL A 107 -13.98 -0.65 7.21
C VAL A 107 -15.50 -0.72 6.96
N LEU A 108 -15.96 -0.42 5.75
CA LEU A 108 -17.35 -0.55 5.33
C LEU A 108 -17.73 -1.98 4.90
N GLY A 109 -16.79 -2.94 4.90
CA GLY A 109 -17.02 -4.32 4.47
C GLY A 109 -17.04 -4.50 2.96
N GLU A 110 -16.53 -3.52 2.22
CA GLU A 110 -16.51 -3.51 0.76
C GLU A 110 -15.19 -4.05 0.19
N SER A 111 -15.21 -4.41 -1.08
CA SER A 111 -14.00 -4.82 -1.80
C SER A 111 -13.13 -3.62 -2.16
N TYR A 112 -11.79 -3.77 -2.09
CA TYR A 112 -10.84 -2.82 -2.68
C TYR A 112 -11.09 -2.53 -4.16
N ASN A 113 -11.64 -3.51 -4.88
CA ASN A 113 -11.88 -3.46 -6.32
C ASN A 113 -13.35 -3.21 -6.64
N THR A 114 -14.12 -2.63 -5.70
CA THR A 114 -15.52 -2.29 -5.99
C THR A 114 -15.61 -1.25 -7.08
N GLU A 115 -16.58 -1.43 -7.99
CA GLU A 115 -16.97 -0.45 -9.01
C GLU A 115 -18.31 0.22 -8.65
N ASP A 116 -18.86 -0.13 -7.48
CA ASP A 116 -20.09 0.48 -6.99
C ASP A 116 -19.83 1.94 -6.55
N ILE A 117 -20.40 2.86 -7.29
CA ILE A 117 -20.25 4.30 -7.05
C ILE A 117 -20.77 4.68 -5.65
N ALA A 118 -21.88 4.07 -5.20
CA ALA A 118 -22.41 4.38 -3.88
C ALA A 118 -21.47 3.92 -2.74
N ALA A 119 -20.81 2.77 -2.90
CA ALA A 119 -19.79 2.30 -1.96
C ALA A 119 -18.56 3.23 -1.95
N ILE A 120 -18.14 3.71 -3.13
CA ILE A 120 -17.01 4.65 -3.26
C ILE A 120 -17.34 6.00 -2.62
N GLU A 121 -18.56 6.51 -2.82
CA GLU A 121 -19.02 7.76 -2.19
C GLU A 121 -19.08 7.61 -0.67
N ALA A 122 -19.63 6.50 -0.16
CA ALA A 122 -19.66 6.21 1.27
C ALA A 122 -18.25 6.10 1.89
N ALA A 123 -17.28 5.52 1.16
CA ALA A 123 -15.88 5.50 1.59
C ALA A 123 -15.29 6.92 1.69
N GLY A 124 -15.64 7.80 0.76
CA GLY A 124 -15.25 9.22 0.80
C GLY A 124 -15.81 9.95 2.03
N GLU A 125 -17.08 9.71 2.38
CA GLU A 125 -17.69 10.25 3.61
C GLU A 125 -16.98 9.70 4.86
N LYS A 126 -16.68 8.40 4.87
CA LYS A 126 -15.96 7.75 5.96
C LYS A 126 -14.56 8.33 6.16
N LEU A 127 -13.85 8.67 5.08
CA LEU A 127 -12.55 9.33 5.15
C LEU A 127 -12.61 10.74 5.73
N GLN A 128 -13.71 11.47 5.55
CA GLN A 128 -13.90 12.77 6.19
C GLN A 128 -13.96 12.65 7.72
N GLU A 129 -14.52 11.54 8.23
CA GLU A 129 -14.51 11.25 9.67
C GLU A 129 -13.12 10.94 10.21
N LEU A 130 -12.22 10.35 9.37
CA LEU A 130 -10.83 10.06 9.72
C LEU A 130 -9.94 11.31 9.74
N ALA A 131 -10.30 12.33 8.98
CA ALA A 131 -9.45 13.50 8.75
C ALA A 131 -8.87 14.15 10.03
N PRO A 132 -9.59 14.25 11.18
CA PRO A 132 -9.03 14.79 12.41
C PRO A 132 -7.86 13.98 12.97
N ASN A 133 -7.80 12.69 12.69
CA ASN A 133 -6.75 11.80 13.20
C ASN A 133 -5.49 11.83 12.31
N ILE A 134 -5.63 12.28 11.06
CA ILE A 134 -4.53 12.31 10.10
C ILE A 134 -3.65 13.53 10.33
N ARG A 135 -2.40 13.28 10.72
CA ARG A 135 -1.37 14.30 10.85
C ARG A 135 -0.62 14.52 9.54
N LEU A 136 -0.33 13.46 8.80
CA LEU A 136 0.40 13.57 7.54
C LEU A 136 -0.01 12.50 6.52
N ILE A 137 0.13 12.88 5.25
CA ILE A 137 0.01 11.99 4.11
C ILE A 137 1.27 12.18 3.26
N LYS A 138 2.05 11.12 3.05
CA LYS A 138 3.30 11.15 2.29
C LYS A 138 3.38 9.98 1.32
N ASP A 139 4.04 10.17 0.19
CA ASP A 139 4.24 9.11 -0.80
C ASP A 139 5.34 8.12 -0.35
N ASP A 140 6.33 8.60 0.42
CA ASP A 140 7.44 7.79 0.89
C ASP A 140 7.87 8.19 2.32
N ASN A 141 8.73 7.36 2.92
CA ASN A 141 9.40 7.62 4.20
C ASN A 141 8.47 7.88 5.39
N THR A 142 7.21 7.46 5.35
CA THR A 142 6.28 7.57 6.49
C THR A 142 6.78 6.80 7.73
N GLN A 143 7.61 5.75 7.53
CA GLN A 143 8.29 5.07 8.63
C GLN A 143 9.24 5.98 9.42
N ASP A 144 9.83 6.99 8.80
CA ASP A 144 10.73 7.93 9.48
C ASP A 144 9.95 8.85 10.42
N ASP A 145 8.72 9.23 10.06
CA ASP A 145 7.83 10.02 10.91
C ASP A 145 7.37 9.23 12.13
N LEU A 146 7.09 7.94 11.97
CA LEU A 146 6.81 7.03 13.08
C LEU A 146 8.03 6.88 14.00
N LEU A 147 9.23 6.66 13.43
CA LEU A 147 10.47 6.51 14.20
C LEU A 147 10.90 7.79 14.93
N SER A 148 10.58 8.95 14.39
CA SER A 148 10.86 10.24 15.04
C SER A 148 9.84 10.64 16.10
N GLY A 149 8.71 9.92 16.19
CA GLY A 149 7.60 10.25 17.07
C GLY A 149 6.74 11.41 16.55
N GLU A 150 6.83 11.75 15.26
CA GLU A 150 5.93 12.72 14.63
C GLU A 150 4.50 12.19 14.56
N VAL A 151 4.34 10.87 14.41
CA VAL A 151 3.07 10.15 14.52
C VAL A 151 3.24 8.93 15.42
N GLY A 152 2.19 8.55 16.12
CA GLY A 152 2.16 7.35 16.96
C GLY A 152 1.73 6.10 16.20
N ALA A 153 0.94 6.25 15.14
CA ALA A 153 0.51 5.16 14.28
C ALA A 153 0.66 5.53 12.79
N ALA A 154 0.92 4.54 11.95
CA ALA A 154 1.05 4.76 10.51
C ALA A 154 0.55 3.56 9.71
N VAL A 155 -0.03 3.83 8.53
CA VAL A 155 -0.31 2.82 7.51
C VAL A 155 0.89 2.72 6.58
N LEU A 156 1.55 1.58 6.57
CA LEU A 156 2.82 1.32 5.88
C LEU A 156 2.74 0.04 5.04
N TYR A 157 3.55 -0.03 3.99
CA TYR A 157 3.83 -1.30 3.33
C TYR A 157 4.85 -2.13 4.12
N THR A 158 4.78 -3.45 4.00
CA THR A 158 5.67 -4.39 4.70
C THR A 158 7.17 -4.12 4.47
N SER A 159 7.56 -3.52 3.36
CA SER A 159 8.94 -3.07 3.12
C SER A 159 9.37 -1.96 4.08
N GLN A 160 8.51 -0.97 4.31
CA GLN A 160 8.73 0.13 5.25
C GLN A 160 8.70 -0.38 6.71
N VAL A 161 7.79 -1.34 6.99
CA VAL A 161 7.73 -2.02 8.30
C VAL A 161 9.07 -2.67 8.65
N THR A 162 9.67 -3.37 7.69
CA THR A 162 10.97 -4.02 7.91
C THR A 162 12.03 -2.99 8.31
N MET A 163 12.10 -1.85 7.62
CA MET A 163 13.04 -0.77 7.96
C MET A 163 12.75 -0.17 9.34
N ALA A 164 11.47 0.08 9.65
CA ALA A 164 11.07 0.62 10.95
C ALA A 164 11.45 -0.32 12.11
N LYS A 165 11.13 -1.60 11.99
CA LYS A 165 11.43 -2.63 13.00
C LYS A 165 12.92 -2.88 13.20
N MET A 166 13.74 -2.69 12.18
CA MET A 166 15.20 -2.75 12.32
C MET A 166 15.75 -1.62 13.21
N THR A 167 15.07 -0.48 13.24
CA THR A 167 15.47 0.69 14.04
C THR A 167 14.81 0.69 15.42
N ASN A 168 13.51 0.42 15.46
CA ASN A 168 12.75 0.29 16.71
C ASN A 168 12.00 -1.05 16.73
N PRO A 169 12.55 -2.07 17.42
CA PRO A 169 11.93 -3.40 17.51
C PRO A 169 10.65 -3.44 18.35
N ASP A 170 10.40 -2.41 19.17
CA ASP A 170 9.25 -2.35 20.09
C ASP A 170 7.95 -1.91 19.39
N LEU A 171 8.04 -1.41 18.14
CA LEU A 171 6.85 -1.09 17.34
C LEU A 171 5.95 -2.32 17.17
N GLU A 172 4.66 -2.13 17.30
CA GLU A 172 3.67 -3.18 17.00
C GLU A 172 3.24 -3.14 15.53
N VAL A 173 3.04 -4.32 14.95
CA VAL A 173 2.66 -4.48 13.53
C VAL A 173 1.36 -5.24 13.45
N VAL A 174 0.38 -4.65 12.81
CA VAL A 174 -0.96 -5.21 12.66
C VAL A 174 -1.25 -5.47 11.17
N PHE A 175 -1.63 -6.70 10.88
CA PHE A 175 -2.30 -7.04 9.62
C PHE A 175 -3.80 -6.85 9.88
N PRO A 176 -4.43 -5.85 9.27
CA PRO A 176 -5.80 -5.48 9.60
C PRO A 176 -6.79 -6.65 9.47
N GLU A 177 -7.70 -6.78 10.43
CA GLU A 177 -8.69 -7.87 10.45
C GLU A 177 -9.66 -7.79 9.26
N GLU A 178 -9.87 -6.59 8.71
CA GLU A 178 -10.71 -6.35 7.54
C GLU A 178 -10.07 -6.88 6.24
N GLY A 179 -8.76 -7.18 6.23
CA GLY A 179 -8.04 -7.85 5.13
C GLY A 179 -7.30 -6.94 4.18
#